data_8af5d02e689b2c11e2020faa15a268e7
#
_entry.id   8af5d02e689b2c11e2020faa15a268e7
#
_cell.length_a   1.000
_cell.length_b   1.000
_cell.length_c   1.000
_cell.angle_alpha   90.00
_cell.angle_beta   90.00
_cell.angle_gamma   90.00
#
_symmetry.space_group_name_H-M   'P 1'
#
loop_
_entity.id
_entity.type
_entity.pdbx_description
1 polymer ?
#
loop_
_entity_poly.entity_id
_entity_poly.type
_entity_poly.pdbx_seq_one_letter_code
_entity_poly.pdbx_strand_id
1 'polypeptide(L)'
;MKIYVVGIGPGSPEDITPAAIEAIRQSDAVVGYKYYFQFVTPYLKPGAECIDTGMKRERERAAMAFDQAMQGRVVAVISSGDAGIYGMAPLIWEMQRERQQPVDIVTIPGISAFQKAASLLGAPIGHDLCIISLSDLMTPWARIERRIEAAAIGDFVTAIYNPKSHGRYWQLYRLQELFLKHRNANTPVGYVRQAGRDDQAVVTTTLSSFDPEQVDMFTVVIIGNSQSYLHNGHFITPRGYNLTDSSSPEESDVYSSSADKPNHSSLLGKEVRGEAVGQQIMMQSFRTIESELQRHDYPLDHKWALLHAIHTTADFDMEHILYTDPQAVETLYGKVTDGSLKTIISDVTMVTSGVRKGALQRLGVEAKCYLSDPRVAEMALSQGITRTQAGIRLAVEEHPDALFAFGNAPTALMELCDLIRKGKAHPTGIIAAPVGFVHVCESKHMVKTFRNIPKIIVEGRKGGSNLAATLCNAVLCFDDAAQLRPGRDL
;
A
#
# COMPACT_ATOMS: atom_id res chain seq x y z
N MET A 1 -37.23 -21.05 16.33
CA MET A 1 -36.39 -19.86 16.15
C MET A 1 -35.34 -20.19 15.10
N LYS A 2 -35.34 -19.42 13.99
CA LYS A 2 -34.48 -19.74 12.86
C LYS A 2 -33.88 -18.48 12.23
N ILE A 3 -32.60 -18.53 11.91
CA ILE A 3 -31.88 -17.50 11.14
C ILE A 3 -31.29 -18.14 9.89
N TYR A 4 -31.67 -17.65 8.72
CA TYR A 4 -30.98 -17.90 7.46
C TYR A 4 -29.91 -16.83 7.26
N VAL A 5 -28.67 -17.23 7.01
CA VAL A 5 -27.60 -16.29 6.60
C VAL A 5 -27.40 -16.48 5.10
N VAL A 6 -27.87 -15.52 4.32
CA VAL A 6 -28.12 -15.72 2.90
C VAL A 6 -27.17 -14.90 2.04
N GLY A 7 -26.42 -15.57 1.19
CA GLY A 7 -25.68 -14.95 0.08
C GLY A 7 -26.63 -14.69 -1.09
N ILE A 8 -26.81 -13.40 -1.45
CA ILE A 8 -27.77 -12.99 -2.47
C ILE A 8 -27.13 -12.79 -3.87
N GLY A 9 -25.89 -13.27 -4.05
CA GLY A 9 -25.18 -13.04 -5.29
C GLY A 9 -24.64 -11.61 -5.46
N PRO A 10 -23.91 -11.33 -6.56
CA PRO A 10 -23.16 -10.08 -6.75
C PRO A 10 -24.06 -8.88 -7.14
N GLY A 11 -25.28 -9.14 -7.62
CA GLY A 11 -26.23 -8.05 -7.91
C GLY A 11 -27.21 -8.31 -9.04
N SER A 12 -27.00 -9.32 -9.89
CA SER A 12 -27.98 -9.67 -10.93
C SER A 12 -28.98 -10.70 -10.42
N PRO A 13 -30.25 -10.63 -10.84
CA PRO A 13 -31.28 -11.59 -10.43
C PRO A 13 -30.96 -13.04 -10.81
N GLU A 14 -30.27 -13.27 -11.92
CA GLU A 14 -29.87 -14.58 -12.42
C GLU A 14 -28.81 -15.25 -11.54
N ASP A 15 -28.08 -14.46 -10.75
CA ASP A 15 -27.03 -14.92 -9.85
C ASP A 15 -27.53 -15.23 -8.43
N ILE A 16 -28.84 -15.02 -8.15
CA ILE A 16 -29.47 -15.41 -6.89
C ILE A 16 -29.84 -16.88 -6.95
N THR A 17 -29.32 -17.68 -6.02
CA THR A 17 -29.60 -19.13 -6.01
C THR A 17 -31.07 -19.42 -5.64
N PRO A 18 -31.69 -20.48 -6.16
CA PRO A 18 -33.04 -20.90 -5.76
C PRO A 18 -33.17 -21.09 -4.24
N ALA A 19 -32.12 -21.61 -3.59
CA ALA A 19 -32.11 -21.78 -2.13
C ALA A 19 -32.13 -20.43 -1.38
N ALA A 20 -31.46 -19.40 -1.90
CA ALA A 20 -31.51 -18.06 -1.33
C ALA A 20 -32.89 -17.43 -1.47
N ILE A 21 -33.53 -17.59 -2.65
CA ILE A 21 -34.89 -17.12 -2.89
C ILE A 21 -35.87 -17.78 -1.92
N GLU A 22 -35.77 -19.09 -1.73
CA GLU A 22 -36.66 -19.83 -0.85
C GLU A 22 -36.48 -19.44 0.63
N ALA A 23 -35.23 -19.27 1.08
CA ALA A 23 -34.92 -18.77 2.43
C ALA A 23 -35.52 -17.38 2.68
N ILE A 24 -35.44 -16.48 1.70
CA ILE A 24 -36.05 -15.14 1.78
C ILE A 24 -37.57 -15.22 1.83
N ARG A 25 -38.20 -16.05 1.00
CA ARG A 25 -39.65 -16.26 0.96
C ARG A 25 -40.21 -16.79 2.28
N GLN A 26 -39.44 -17.59 3.00
CA GLN A 26 -39.84 -18.14 4.29
C GLN A 26 -39.66 -17.15 5.45
N SER A 27 -38.94 -16.04 5.25
CA SER A 27 -38.55 -15.15 6.33
C SER A 27 -39.64 -14.09 6.67
N ASP A 28 -39.87 -13.89 7.98
CA ASP A 28 -40.74 -12.85 8.53
C ASP A 28 -40.04 -11.49 8.59
N ALA A 29 -38.70 -11.52 8.72
CA ALA A 29 -37.86 -10.34 8.71
C ALA A 29 -36.61 -10.58 7.86
N VAL A 30 -36.24 -9.56 7.11
CA VAL A 30 -34.95 -9.54 6.32
C VAL A 30 -34.10 -8.43 6.89
N VAL A 31 -32.94 -8.81 7.43
CA VAL A 31 -31.98 -7.90 8.06
C VAL A 31 -30.79 -7.71 7.12
N GLY A 32 -30.46 -6.47 6.78
CA GLY A 32 -29.40 -6.23 5.82
C GLY A 32 -28.98 -4.76 5.74
N TYR A 33 -28.08 -4.46 4.80
CA TYR A 33 -27.79 -3.09 4.40
C TYR A 33 -28.85 -2.62 3.40
N LYS A 34 -29.39 -1.43 3.58
CA LYS A 34 -30.52 -0.86 2.81
C LYS A 34 -30.38 -1.07 1.29
N TYR A 35 -29.19 -0.85 0.76
CA TYR A 35 -28.92 -0.98 -0.66
C TYR A 35 -29.20 -2.39 -1.20
N TYR A 36 -29.09 -3.44 -0.37
CA TYR A 36 -29.29 -4.83 -0.81
C TYR A 36 -30.77 -5.23 -0.88
N PHE A 37 -31.65 -4.51 -0.24
CA PHE A 37 -33.09 -4.85 -0.26
C PHE A 37 -33.69 -4.78 -1.67
N GLN A 38 -33.20 -3.89 -2.53
CA GLN A 38 -33.67 -3.79 -3.91
C GLN A 38 -33.51 -5.12 -4.69
N PHE A 39 -32.52 -5.91 -4.38
CA PHE A 39 -32.26 -7.19 -5.06
C PHE A 39 -33.14 -8.33 -4.53
N VAL A 40 -33.71 -8.20 -3.34
CA VAL A 40 -34.51 -9.25 -2.70
C VAL A 40 -36.01 -8.90 -2.59
N THR A 41 -36.39 -7.65 -2.79
CA THR A 41 -37.79 -7.18 -2.72
C THR A 41 -38.76 -8.04 -3.53
N PRO A 42 -38.45 -8.52 -4.76
CA PRO A 42 -39.37 -9.37 -5.53
C PRO A 42 -39.66 -10.73 -4.90
N TYR A 43 -38.85 -11.15 -3.94
CA TYR A 43 -38.91 -12.49 -3.33
C TYR A 43 -39.45 -12.45 -1.89
N LEU A 44 -39.71 -11.26 -1.33
CA LEU A 44 -40.24 -11.13 0.01
C LEU A 44 -41.66 -11.70 0.11
N LYS A 45 -41.94 -12.40 1.21
CA LYS A 45 -43.33 -12.76 1.48
C LYS A 45 -44.15 -11.55 1.86
N PRO A 46 -45.50 -11.55 1.62
CA PRO A 46 -46.37 -10.47 2.05
C PRO A 46 -46.24 -10.21 3.55
N GLY A 47 -45.99 -8.95 3.94
CA GLY A 47 -45.85 -8.54 5.33
C GLY A 47 -44.46 -8.77 5.94
N ALA A 48 -43.46 -9.25 5.18
CA ALA A 48 -42.07 -9.35 5.65
C ALA A 48 -41.51 -7.94 5.91
N GLU A 49 -40.78 -7.81 7.01
CA GLU A 49 -40.15 -6.55 7.44
C GLU A 49 -38.68 -6.49 6.96
N CYS A 50 -38.30 -5.37 6.34
CA CYS A 50 -36.90 -5.09 6.01
C CYS A 50 -36.25 -4.21 7.08
N ILE A 51 -35.24 -4.71 7.77
CA ILE A 51 -34.57 -4.04 8.88
C ILE A 51 -33.19 -3.59 8.42
N ASP A 52 -33.00 -2.26 8.26
CA ASP A 52 -31.72 -1.64 7.93
C ASP A 52 -30.98 -1.19 9.20
N THR A 53 -29.68 -1.42 9.23
CA THR A 53 -28.82 -1.00 10.35
C THR A 53 -27.71 -0.01 9.90
N GLY A 54 -27.68 0.38 8.63
CA GLY A 54 -26.65 1.24 8.06
C GLY A 54 -25.31 0.52 7.81
N MET A 55 -24.35 1.27 7.24
CA MET A 55 -22.98 0.77 7.01
C MET A 55 -22.16 0.74 8.31
N LYS A 56 -21.18 -0.19 8.40
CA LYS A 56 -20.26 -0.38 9.54
C LYS A 56 -20.97 -0.73 10.86
N ARG A 57 -22.19 -1.28 10.79
CA ARG A 57 -22.97 -1.71 11.95
C ARG A 57 -23.28 -3.21 11.91
N GLU A 58 -22.28 -4.02 11.50
CA GLU A 58 -22.43 -5.46 11.33
C GLU A 58 -22.82 -6.15 12.64
N ARG A 59 -22.23 -5.73 13.79
CA ARG A 59 -22.57 -6.28 15.12
C ARG A 59 -24.01 -5.99 15.53
N GLU A 60 -24.50 -4.76 15.28
CA GLU A 60 -25.88 -4.38 15.54
C GLU A 60 -26.84 -5.18 14.64
N ARG A 61 -26.46 -5.34 13.35
CA ARG A 61 -27.22 -6.16 12.38
C ARG A 61 -27.36 -7.59 12.84
N ALA A 62 -26.28 -8.20 13.29
CA ALA A 62 -26.30 -9.56 13.85
C ALA A 62 -27.17 -9.61 15.14
N ALA A 63 -27.01 -8.66 16.06
CA ALA A 63 -27.80 -8.59 17.28
C ALA A 63 -29.31 -8.50 16.98
N MET A 64 -29.73 -7.62 16.07
CA MET A 64 -31.11 -7.49 15.64
C MET A 64 -31.69 -8.78 15.05
N ALA A 65 -30.89 -9.51 14.26
CA ALA A 65 -31.33 -10.79 13.72
C ALA A 65 -31.66 -11.81 14.84
N PHE A 66 -30.81 -11.89 15.88
CA PHE A 66 -31.09 -12.74 17.05
C PHE A 66 -32.29 -12.26 17.83
N ASP A 67 -32.43 -10.95 18.05
CA ASP A 67 -33.53 -10.39 18.80
C ASP A 67 -34.91 -10.65 18.11
N GLN A 68 -34.94 -10.57 16.77
CA GLN A 68 -36.10 -10.93 15.96
C GLN A 68 -36.40 -12.45 16.02
N ALA A 69 -35.35 -13.28 15.92
CA ALA A 69 -35.51 -14.73 16.03
C ALA A 69 -36.03 -15.17 17.40
N MET A 70 -35.60 -14.52 18.49
CA MET A 70 -36.06 -14.78 19.84
C MET A 70 -37.55 -14.42 20.05
N GLN A 71 -38.11 -13.53 19.23
CA GLN A 71 -39.57 -13.24 19.18
C GLN A 71 -40.35 -14.32 18.40
N GLY A 72 -39.70 -15.41 17.98
CA GLY A 72 -40.37 -16.50 17.26
C GLY A 72 -40.42 -16.32 15.73
N ARG A 73 -39.79 -15.25 15.19
CA ARG A 73 -39.75 -14.96 13.76
C ARG A 73 -38.71 -15.79 13.03
N VAL A 74 -38.97 -16.12 11.78
CA VAL A 74 -37.94 -16.62 10.85
C VAL A 74 -37.22 -15.41 10.24
N VAL A 75 -35.91 -15.37 10.33
CA VAL A 75 -35.12 -14.20 9.94
C VAL A 75 -34.12 -14.56 8.82
N ALA A 76 -34.06 -13.75 7.77
CA ALA A 76 -32.97 -13.80 6.79
C ALA A 76 -31.97 -12.65 7.03
N VAL A 77 -30.69 -12.97 7.20
CA VAL A 77 -29.60 -11.99 7.20
C VAL A 77 -28.93 -12.04 5.83
N ILE A 78 -29.07 -10.98 5.05
CA ILE A 78 -28.57 -10.95 3.66
C ILE A 78 -27.17 -10.35 3.54
N SER A 79 -26.36 -10.95 2.68
CA SER A 79 -25.03 -10.47 2.28
C SER A 79 -24.91 -10.45 0.76
N SER A 80 -24.36 -9.38 0.19
CA SER A 80 -23.99 -9.37 -1.24
C SER A 80 -22.89 -10.42 -1.49
N GLY A 81 -22.95 -11.08 -2.63
CA GLY A 81 -22.09 -12.22 -2.95
C GLY A 81 -22.43 -13.45 -2.12
N ASP A 82 -21.44 -14.08 -1.55
CA ASP A 82 -21.55 -15.23 -0.64
C ASP A 82 -21.58 -14.78 0.82
N ALA A 83 -22.37 -15.44 1.65
CA ALA A 83 -22.52 -15.11 3.07
C ALA A 83 -21.28 -15.44 3.91
N GLY A 84 -20.45 -16.40 3.48
CA GLY A 84 -19.25 -16.86 4.16
C GLY A 84 -17.98 -16.14 3.74
N ILE A 85 -17.93 -15.58 2.52
CA ILE A 85 -16.74 -14.90 1.98
C ILE A 85 -16.82 -13.40 2.28
N TYR A 86 -16.21 -12.98 3.39
CA TYR A 86 -16.27 -11.60 3.92
C TYR A 86 -17.69 -11.08 4.17
N GLY A 87 -18.67 -12.02 4.31
CA GLY A 87 -20.07 -11.73 4.58
C GLY A 87 -20.43 -11.87 6.07
N MET A 88 -21.73 -11.99 6.35
CA MET A 88 -22.26 -11.98 7.71
C MET A 88 -22.17 -13.34 8.43
N ALA A 89 -21.92 -14.44 7.72
CA ALA A 89 -21.99 -15.77 8.34
C ALA A 89 -21.00 -15.96 9.50
N PRO A 90 -19.71 -15.61 9.41
CA PRO A 90 -18.80 -15.75 10.54
C PRO A 90 -19.28 -15.03 11.79
N LEU A 91 -19.76 -13.79 11.64
CA LEU A 91 -20.23 -12.97 12.78
C LEU A 91 -21.49 -13.54 13.42
N ILE A 92 -22.43 -14.07 12.63
CA ILE A 92 -23.66 -14.71 13.16
C ILE A 92 -23.30 -15.96 13.96
N TRP A 93 -22.38 -16.80 13.47
CA TRP A 93 -21.93 -17.99 14.20
C TRP A 93 -21.14 -17.65 15.48
N GLU A 94 -20.28 -16.62 15.43
CA GLU A 94 -19.57 -16.11 16.63
C GLU A 94 -20.56 -15.58 17.67
N MET A 95 -21.56 -14.82 17.25
CA MET A 95 -22.57 -14.27 18.17
C MET A 95 -23.46 -15.34 18.78
N GLN A 96 -23.78 -16.41 18.04
CA GLN A 96 -24.50 -17.58 18.61
C GLN A 96 -23.71 -18.20 19.76
N ARG A 97 -22.40 -18.40 19.56
CA ARG A 97 -21.51 -18.94 20.60
C ARG A 97 -21.47 -18.05 21.85
N GLU A 98 -21.40 -16.74 21.66
CA GLU A 98 -21.37 -15.77 22.76
C GLU A 98 -22.69 -15.70 23.53
N ARG A 99 -23.82 -15.64 22.80
CA ARG A 99 -25.16 -15.50 23.39
C ARG A 99 -25.72 -16.78 23.96
N GLN A 100 -25.22 -17.95 23.54
CA GLN A 100 -25.72 -19.28 23.92
C GLN A 100 -27.25 -19.46 23.71
N GLN A 101 -27.80 -18.77 22.73
CA GLN A 101 -29.24 -18.80 22.43
C GLN A 101 -29.57 -20.01 21.53
N PRO A 102 -30.70 -20.72 21.76
CA PRO A 102 -31.09 -21.89 20.99
C PRO A 102 -31.74 -21.48 19.64
N VAL A 103 -30.99 -20.84 18.78
CA VAL A 103 -31.43 -20.42 17.44
C VAL A 103 -30.81 -21.36 16.41
N ASP A 104 -31.65 -21.94 15.54
CA ASP A 104 -31.22 -22.74 14.40
C ASP A 104 -30.68 -21.81 13.31
N ILE A 105 -29.38 -21.95 12.97
CA ILE A 105 -28.71 -21.12 11.96
C ILE A 105 -28.43 -21.98 10.72
N VAL A 106 -28.90 -21.49 9.57
CA VAL A 106 -28.64 -22.12 8.28
C VAL A 106 -27.94 -21.11 7.37
N THR A 107 -26.71 -21.43 6.96
CA THR A 107 -25.99 -20.61 5.99
C THR A 107 -26.33 -21.07 4.56
N ILE A 108 -26.82 -20.14 3.75
CA ILE A 108 -27.17 -20.36 2.34
C ILE A 108 -26.06 -19.70 1.49
N PRO A 109 -25.31 -20.46 0.70
CA PRO A 109 -24.24 -19.90 -0.13
C PRO A 109 -24.81 -19.06 -1.28
N GLY A 110 -24.02 -18.08 -1.72
CA GLY A 110 -24.30 -17.25 -2.89
C GLY A 110 -23.13 -17.25 -3.88
N ILE A 111 -23.37 -16.79 -5.09
CA ILE A 111 -22.32 -16.58 -6.06
C ILE A 111 -21.47 -15.39 -5.59
N SER A 112 -20.18 -15.64 -5.32
CA SER A 112 -19.27 -14.59 -4.87
C SER A 112 -18.90 -13.63 -5.98
N ALA A 113 -18.59 -12.38 -5.63
CA ALA A 113 -18.22 -11.37 -6.61
C ALA A 113 -16.97 -11.77 -7.42
N PHE A 114 -16.01 -12.49 -6.85
CA PHE A 114 -14.84 -12.97 -7.60
C PHE A 114 -15.21 -14.04 -8.65
N GLN A 115 -16.19 -14.92 -8.39
CA GLN A 115 -16.65 -15.91 -9.33
C GLN A 115 -17.34 -15.24 -10.53
N LYS A 116 -18.20 -14.24 -10.27
CA LYS A 116 -18.81 -13.43 -11.32
C LYS A 116 -17.77 -12.65 -12.12
N ALA A 117 -16.82 -12.02 -11.43
CA ALA A 117 -15.72 -11.33 -12.09
C ALA A 117 -14.89 -12.28 -12.97
N ALA A 118 -14.57 -13.48 -12.49
CA ALA A 118 -13.84 -14.48 -13.25
C ALA A 118 -14.58 -14.92 -14.51
N SER A 119 -15.90 -15.15 -14.43
CA SER A 119 -16.71 -15.52 -15.60
C SER A 119 -16.77 -14.43 -16.66
N LEU A 120 -16.70 -13.17 -16.27
CA LEU A 120 -16.67 -12.01 -17.16
C LEU A 120 -15.29 -11.80 -17.80
N LEU A 121 -14.24 -12.16 -17.10
CA LEU A 121 -12.86 -12.08 -17.59
C LEU A 121 -12.48 -13.25 -18.51
N GLY A 122 -13.16 -14.37 -18.42
CA GLY A 122 -12.87 -15.61 -19.16
C GLY A 122 -12.75 -16.81 -18.22
N ALA A 123 -11.56 -17.35 -18.04
CA ALA A 123 -11.29 -18.48 -17.14
C ALA A 123 -10.02 -18.26 -16.27
N PRO A 124 -9.91 -17.18 -15.52
CA PRO A 124 -8.69 -16.85 -14.76
C PRO A 124 -8.44 -17.76 -13.56
N ILE A 125 -9.48 -18.43 -13.03
CA ILE A 125 -9.41 -19.24 -11.79
C ILE A 125 -9.42 -20.75 -12.09
N GLY A 126 -8.83 -21.14 -13.20
CA GLY A 126 -8.75 -22.57 -13.60
C GLY A 126 -7.77 -23.40 -12.76
N HIS A 127 -6.97 -22.81 -11.88
CA HIS A 127 -5.99 -23.43 -10.99
C HIS A 127 -6.18 -22.98 -9.54
N ASP A 128 -5.22 -23.29 -8.65
CA ASP A 128 -5.27 -22.93 -7.23
C ASP A 128 -5.47 -21.43 -7.00
N LEU A 129 -6.39 -21.11 -6.11
CA LEU A 129 -6.88 -19.75 -5.88
C LEU A 129 -6.67 -19.31 -4.44
N CYS A 130 -6.13 -18.11 -4.27
CA CYS A 130 -6.09 -17.40 -3.00
C CYS A 130 -7.05 -16.21 -3.02
N ILE A 131 -7.80 -15.99 -1.94
CA ILE A 131 -8.72 -14.85 -1.79
C ILE A 131 -8.21 -13.98 -0.65
N ILE A 132 -7.90 -12.70 -0.94
CA ILE A 132 -7.32 -11.75 0.04
C ILE A 132 -8.16 -10.48 0.07
N SER A 133 -8.51 -10.02 1.28
CA SER A 133 -9.08 -8.69 1.49
C SER A 133 -7.99 -7.72 1.92
N LEU A 134 -7.94 -6.55 1.28
CA LEU A 134 -7.03 -5.46 1.69
C LEU A 134 -7.61 -4.61 2.82
N SER A 135 -8.77 -4.97 3.39
CA SER A 135 -9.34 -4.25 4.52
C SER A 135 -8.51 -4.46 5.79
N ASP A 136 -7.93 -3.38 6.29
CA ASP A 136 -7.10 -3.32 7.49
C ASP A 136 -7.87 -2.90 8.76
N LEU A 137 -9.20 -2.81 8.69
CA LEU A 137 -10.06 -2.43 9.81
C LEU A 137 -10.02 -3.45 10.97
N MET A 138 -9.98 -4.75 10.63
CA MET A 138 -9.99 -5.85 11.61
C MET A 138 -8.73 -6.71 11.57
N THR A 139 -7.89 -6.51 10.55
CA THR A 139 -6.65 -7.27 10.37
C THR A 139 -5.49 -6.30 10.17
N PRO A 140 -4.46 -6.31 11.04
CA PRO A 140 -3.29 -5.43 10.88
C PRO A 140 -2.64 -5.61 9.50
N TRP A 141 -2.24 -4.49 8.88
CA TRP A 141 -1.64 -4.49 7.54
C TRP A 141 -0.46 -5.46 7.40
N ALA A 142 0.44 -5.50 8.37
CA ALA A 142 1.58 -6.41 8.36
C ALA A 142 1.20 -7.91 8.22
N ARG A 143 -0.01 -8.29 8.62
CA ARG A 143 -0.54 -9.65 8.41
C ARG A 143 -1.09 -9.81 7.00
N ILE A 144 -1.75 -8.78 6.47
CA ILE A 144 -2.24 -8.76 5.08
C ILE A 144 -1.06 -8.82 4.13
N GLU A 145 -0.04 -7.99 4.33
CA GLU A 145 1.18 -7.95 3.52
C GLU A 145 1.88 -9.31 3.44
N ARG A 146 2.06 -10.01 4.58
CA ARG A 146 2.62 -11.37 4.57
C ARG A 146 1.78 -12.38 3.79
N ARG A 147 0.45 -12.25 3.79
CA ARG A 147 -0.45 -13.10 2.99
C ARG A 147 -0.32 -12.81 1.50
N ILE A 148 -0.18 -11.53 1.12
CA ILE A 148 0.07 -11.11 -0.26
C ILE A 148 1.40 -11.70 -0.76
N GLU A 149 2.46 -11.56 0.02
CA GLU A 149 3.78 -12.09 -0.33
C GLU A 149 3.77 -13.62 -0.45
N ALA A 150 3.14 -14.32 0.50
CA ALA A 150 2.98 -15.77 0.44
C ALA A 150 2.18 -16.22 -0.81
N ALA A 151 1.12 -15.51 -1.18
CA ALA A 151 0.35 -15.79 -2.39
C ALA A 151 1.18 -15.55 -3.67
N ALA A 152 2.02 -14.52 -3.68
CA ALA A 152 2.92 -14.22 -4.80
C ALA A 152 4.01 -15.30 -4.95
N ILE A 153 4.65 -15.73 -3.85
CA ILE A 153 5.68 -16.78 -3.85
C ILE A 153 5.08 -18.15 -4.20
N GLY A 154 3.91 -18.47 -3.64
CA GLY A 154 3.22 -19.76 -3.84
C GLY A 154 2.54 -19.91 -5.20
N ASP A 155 2.70 -18.95 -6.08
CA ASP A 155 2.16 -18.94 -7.46
C ASP A 155 0.62 -19.14 -7.57
N PHE A 156 -0.15 -18.68 -6.57
CA PHE A 156 -1.61 -18.74 -6.60
C PHE A 156 -2.20 -17.69 -7.53
N VAL A 157 -3.22 -18.05 -8.31
CA VAL A 157 -4.15 -17.04 -8.83
C VAL A 157 -4.76 -16.33 -7.62
N THR A 158 -4.79 -15.00 -7.61
CA THR A 158 -5.18 -14.27 -6.40
C THR A 158 -6.32 -13.29 -6.68
N ALA A 159 -7.46 -13.50 -6.00
CA ALA A 159 -8.59 -12.59 -6.02
C ALA A 159 -8.52 -11.61 -4.86
N ILE A 160 -8.59 -10.31 -5.16
CA ILE A 160 -8.45 -9.22 -4.19
C ILE A 160 -9.80 -8.55 -3.95
N TYR A 161 -10.22 -8.56 -2.69
CA TYR A 161 -11.40 -7.87 -2.17
C TYR A 161 -11.04 -6.58 -1.46
N ASN A 162 -11.99 -5.64 -1.42
CA ASN A 162 -11.81 -4.34 -0.79
C ASN A 162 -10.52 -3.64 -1.23
N PRO A 163 -10.23 -3.55 -2.54
CA PRO A 163 -8.94 -3.13 -3.04
C PRO A 163 -8.61 -1.69 -2.70
N LYS A 164 -9.62 -0.81 -2.63
CA LYS A 164 -9.43 0.61 -2.37
C LYS A 164 -10.60 1.19 -1.57
N SER A 165 -10.34 2.21 -0.76
CA SER A 165 -11.36 3.06 -0.12
C SER A 165 -10.76 4.45 0.10
N HIS A 166 -11.56 5.39 0.64
CA HIS A 166 -11.07 6.76 0.90
C HIS A 166 -9.79 6.78 1.76
N GLY A 167 -9.69 5.93 2.78
CA GLY A 167 -8.51 5.84 3.66
C GLY A 167 -7.52 4.74 3.28
N ARG A 168 -7.80 3.91 2.27
CA ARG A 168 -6.97 2.81 1.81
C ARG A 168 -6.71 2.94 0.31
N TYR A 169 -5.66 3.63 -0.05
CA TYR A 169 -5.31 3.90 -1.46
C TYR A 169 -3.92 3.37 -1.82
N TRP A 170 -3.00 3.28 -0.86
CA TRP A 170 -1.63 2.84 -1.09
C TRP A 170 -1.45 1.31 -1.02
N GLN A 171 -2.36 0.58 -0.39
CA GLN A 171 -2.27 -0.87 -0.17
C GLN A 171 -2.24 -1.64 -1.49
N LEU A 172 -2.98 -1.18 -2.49
CA LEU A 172 -3.02 -1.83 -3.81
C LEU A 172 -1.73 -1.59 -4.60
N TYR A 173 -1.08 -0.45 -4.44
CA TYR A 173 0.26 -0.19 -4.99
C TYR A 173 1.31 -1.11 -4.36
N ARG A 174 1.24 -1.26 -3.03
CA ARG A 174 2.15 -2.16 -2.32
C ARG A 174 1.93 -3.62 -2.71
N LEU A 175 0.70 -4.03 -2.92
CA LEU A 175 0.37 -5.35 -3.45
C LEU A 175 1.02 -5.56 -4.83
N GLN A 176 0.85 -4.62 -5.76
CA GLN A 176 1.45 -4.68 -7.09
C GLN A 176 2.99 -4.79 -7.01
N GLU A 177 3.62 -4.00 -6.14
CA GLU A 177 5.06 -4.06 -5.90
C GLU A 177 5.51 -5.44 -5.41
N LEU A 178 4.80 -6.04 -4.44
CA LEU A 178 5.12 -7.36 -3.91
C LEU A 178 4.95 -8.46 -4.96
N PHE A 179 3.89 -8.40 -5.77
CA PHE A 179 3.71 -9.35 -6.86
C PHE A 179 4.81 -9.22 -7.91
N LEU A 180 5.22 -8.00 -8.29
CA LEU A 180 6.29 -7.76 -9.26
C LEU A 180 7.67 -8.27 -8.81
N LYS A 181 7.91 -8.47 -7.51
CA LYS A 181 9.13 -9.12 -7.00
C LYS A 181 9.20 -10.61 -7.34
N HIS A 182 8.05 -11.27 -7.52
CA HIS A 182 7.96 -12.73 -7.65
C HIS A 182 7.28 -13.19 -8.95
N ARG A 183 6.71 -12.27 -9.71
CA ARG A 183 5.93 -12.55 -10.93
C ARG A 183 6.48 -11.77 -12.12
N ASN A 184 6.28 -12.33 -13.30
CA ASN A 184 6.60 -11.63 -14.54
C ASN A 184 5.77 -10.35 -14.68
N ALA A 185 6.39 -9.28 -15.19
CA ALA A 185 5.74 -8.00 -15.45
C ALA A 185 4.50 -8.13 -16.38
N ASN A 186 4.51 -9.12 -17.27
CA ASN A 186 3.43 -9.43 -18.22
C ASN A 186 2.35 -10.37 -17.64
N THR A 187 2.46 -10.79 -16.35
CA THR A 187 1.41 -11.60 -15.70
C THR A 187 0.05 -10.90 -15.86
N PRO A 188 -0.99 -11.60 -16.33
CA PRO A 188 -2.31 -11.01 -16.50
C PRO A 188 -2.92 -10.52 -15.21
N VAL A 189 -3.56 -9.37 -15.29
CA VAL A 189 -4.42 -8.81 -14.24
C VAL A 189 -5.76 -8.47 -14.87
N GLY A 190 -6.84 -8.97 -14.28
CA GLY A 190 -8.19 -8.58 -14.65
C GLY A 190 -8.88 -7.91 -13.48
N TYR A 191 -9.67 -6.87 -13.75
CA TYR A 191 -10.51 -6.29 -12.72
C TYR A 191 -11.90 -5.98 -13.24
N VAL A 192 -12.88 -6.22 -12.39
CA VAL A 192 -14.29 -6.01 -12.71
C VAL A 192 -14.90 -5.12 -11.65
N ARG A 193 -15.39 -3.98 -12.09
CA ARG A 193 -16.15 -3.05 -11.27
C ARG A 193 -17.62 -3.41 -11.36
N GLN A 194 -18.31 -3.43 -10.23
CA GLN A 194 -19.75 -3.69 -10.13
C GLN A 194 -20.20 -4.96 -10.89
N ALA A 195 -19.48 -6.07 -10.71
CA ALA A 195 -19.78 -7.33 -11.39
C ALA A 195 -21.23 -7.76 -11.20
N GLY A 196 -21.96 -8.00 -12.29
CA GLY A 196 -23.38 -8.37 -12.28
C GLY A 196 -24.36 -7.22 -12.03
N ARG A 197 -23.95 -5.96 -12.18
CA ARG A 197 -24.79 -4.75 -12.00
C ARG A 197 -24.78 -3.90 -13.27
N ASP A 198 -25.69 -2.92 -13.35
CA ASP A 198 -25.88 -2.06 -14.53
C ASP A 198 -24.61 -1.29 -14.94
N ASP A 199 -23.83 -0.83 -13.96
CA ASP A 199 -22.58 -0.08 -14.17
C ASP A 199 -21.35 -1.01 -14.30
N GLN A 200 -21.52 -2.25 -14.73
CA GLN A 200 -20.43 -3.22 -14.86
C GLN A 200 -19.37 -2.75 -15.85
N ALA A 201 -18.11 -2.78 -15.43
CA ALA A 201 -16.97 -2.55 -16.30
C ALA A 201 -15.94 -3.67 -16.12
N VAL A 202 -15.43 -4.19 -17.25
CA VAL A 202 -14.47 -5.31 -17.28
C VAL A 202 -13.21 -4.84 -17.97
N VAL A 203 -12.06 -5.01 -17.33
CA VAL A 203 -10.75 -4.63 -17.88
C VAL A 203 -9.74 -5.74 -17.68
N THR A 204 -8.97 -6.03 -18.73
CA THR A 204 -7.81 -6.91 -18.69
C THR A 204 -6.55 -6.11 -18.98
N THR A 205 -5.48 -6.38 -18.26
CA THR A 205 -4.18 -5.70 -18.37
C THR A 205 -3.05 -6.64 -17.91
N THR A 206 -1.84 -6.13 -17.77
CA THR A 206 -0.72 -6.85 -17.17
C THR A 206 -0.34 -6.28 -15.81
N LEU A 207 0.42 -7.03 -15.02
CA LEU A 207 0.82 -6.63 -13.68
C LEU A 207 1.61 -5.30 -13.67
N SER A 208 2.50 -5.09 -14.66
CA SER A 208 3.24 -3.83 -14.79
C SER A 208 2.40 -2.65 -15.28
N SER A 209 1.40 -2.91 -16.12
CA SER A 209 0.52 -1.88 -16.70
C SER A 209 -0.72 -1.61 -15.85
N PHE A 210 -0.95 -2.40 -14.80
CA PHE A 210 -2.08 -2.22 -13.90
C PHE A 210 -1.97 -0.88 -13.16
N ASP A 211 -3.01 -0.06 -13.30
CA ASP A 211 -3.09 1.23 -12.61
C ASP A 211 -4.07 1.16 -11.43
N PRO A 212 -3.57 1.15 -10.17
CA PRO A 212 -4.40 1.16 -8.97
C PRO A 212 -5.38 2.33 -8.86
N GLU A 213 -5.18 3.43 -9.61
CA GLU A 213 -6.11 4.57 -9.58
C GLU A 213 -7.42 4.29 -10.33
N GLN A 214 -7.44 3.33 -11.23
CA GLN A 214 -8.65 2.91 -11.97
C GLN A 214 -9.58 2.03 -11.13
N VAL A 215 -9.19 1.68 -9.91
CA VAL A 215 -9.91 0.74 -9.04
C VAL A 215 -10.55 1.49 -7.87
N ASP A 216 -11.79 1.11 -7.56
CA ASP A 216 -12.57 1.62 -6.44
C ASP A 216 -12.99 0.51 -5.45
N MET A 217 -13.80 0.84 -4.45
CA MET A 217 -14.27 -0.12 -3.44
C MET A 217 -15.28 -1.15 -3.99
N PHE A 218 -15.85 -0.93 -5.18
CA PHE A 218 -16.81 -1.82 -5.84
C PHE A 218 -16.16 -2.74 -6.86
N THR A 219 -14.85 -2.82 -6.86
CA THR A 219 -14.04 -3.57 -7.81
C THR A 219 -13.49 -4.84 -7.17
N VAL A 220 -13.49 -5.94 -7.94
CA VAL A 220 -12.71 -7.15 -7.65
C VAL A 220 -11.55 -7.20 -8.62
N VAL A 221 -10.34 -7.43 -8.11
CA VAL A 221 -9.12 -7.60 -8.93
C VAL A 221 -8.70 -9.06 -8.88
N ILE A 222 -8.36 -9.65 -10.03
CA ILE A 222 -7.81 -11.01 -10.13
C ILE A 222 -6.42 -10.91 -10.77
N ILE A 223 -5.42 -11.46 -10.09
CA ILE A 223 -4.03 -11.52 -10.55
C ILE A 223 -3.72 -12.96 -10.92
N GLY A 224 -3.18 -13.17 -12.11
CA GLY A 224 -2.80 -14.48 -12.61
C GLY A 224 -1.58 -15.08 -11.93
N ASN A 225 -1.32 -16.34 -12.25
CA ASN A 225 -0.10 -17.06 -11.89
C ASN A 225 0.91 -17.09 -13.05
N SER A 226 2.00 -17.83 -12.90
CA SER A 226 3.06 -17.95 -13.92
C SER A 226 2.58 -18.55 -15.24
N GLN A 227 1.49 -19.33 -15.23
CA GLN A 227 0.90 -20.00 -16.41
C GLN A 227 -0.22 -19.20 -17.07
N SER A 228 -0.68 -18.12 -16.42
CA SER A 228 -1.79 -17.31 -16.91
C SER A 228 -1.40 -16.50 -18.14
N TYR A 229 -2.35 -16.33 -19.09
CA TYR A 229 -2.15 -15.54 -20.31
C TYR A 229 -3.43 -14.83 -20.74
N LEU A 230 -3.27 -13.84 -21.62
CA LEU A 230 -4.38 -13.18 -22.29
C LEU A 230 -4.50 -13.73 -23.71
N HIS A 231 -5.71 -14.11 -24.11
CA HIS A 231 -6.02 -14.56 -25.48
C HIS A 231 -7.34 -13.95 -25.96
N ASN A 232 -7.30 -13.22 -27.06
CA ASN A 232 -8.46 -12.54 -27.63
C ASN A 232 -9.23 -11.68 -26.60
N GLY A 233 -8.52 -10.99 -25.70
CA GLY A 233 -9.11 -10.16 -24.66
C GLY A 233 -9.60 -10.94 -23.42
N HIS A 234 -9.51 -12.26 -23.42
CA HIS A 234 -9.89 -13.11 -22.29
C HIS A 234 -8.66 -13.47 -21.44
N PHE A 235 -8.86 -13.47 -20.14
CA PHE A 235 -7.89 -13.89 -19.16
C PHE A 235 -8.08 -15.38 -18.86
N ILE A 236 -7.05 -16.19 -19.11
CA ILE A 236 -7.08 -17.65 -18.98
C ILE A 236 -5.93 -18.11 -18.08
N THR A 237 -6.23 -18.99 -17.14
CA THR A 237 -5.26 -19.79 -16.41
C THR A 237 -5.47 -21.26 -16.76
N PRO A 238 -4.55 -21.90 -17.50
CA PRO A 238 -4.70 -23.28 -17.97
C PRO A 238 -4.66 -24.25 -16.80
N ARG A 239 -5.33 -25.38 -16.96
CA ARG A 239 -5.34 -26.45 -15.97
C ARG A 239 -4.27 -27.53 -16.22
N GLY A 240 -3.45 -27.35 -17.26
CA GLY A 240 -2.37 -28.29 -17.60
C GLY A 240 -2.77 -29.47 -18.50
N TYR A 241 -3.93 -29.38 -19.18
CA TYR A 241 -4.29 -30.38 -20.19
C TYR A 241 -3.38 -30.25 -21.42
N ASN A 242 -2.78 -31.38 -21.89
CA ASN A 242 -2.12 -31.44 -23.18
C ASN A 242 -3.20 -31.42 -24.28
N LEU A 243 -3.35 -30.29 -24.94
CA LEU A 243 -4.31 -30.12 -26.03
C LEU A 243 -3.72 -30.47 -27.41
N THR A 244 -2.43 -30.80 -27.49
CA THR A 244 -1.74 -31.30 -28.68
C THR A 244 -1.08 -32.64 -28.35
N ASP A 245 -1.44 -33.69 -29.10
CA ASP A 245 -0.79 -34.99 -29.04
C ASP A 245 0.64 -34.89 -29.59
N SER A 246 1.59 -34.40 -28.78
CA SER A 246 3.01 -34.63 -28.99
C SER A 246 3.84 -34.17 -27.78
N SER A 247 4.48 -35.18 -27.15
CA SER A 247 5.66 -35.10 -26.27
C SER A 247 5.61 -34.17 -25.05
N SER A 248 5.72 -34.79 -23.88
CA SER A 248 5.94 -34.15 -22.56
C SER A 248 7.18 -33.27 -22.51
N PRO A 249 7.13 -32.11 -21.87
CA PRO A 249 8.32 -31.39 -21.45
C PRO A 249 8.77 -31.90 -20.08
N GLU A 250 10.06 -32.17 -19.97
CA GLU A 250 10.78 -32.47 -18.72
C GLU A 250 10.74 -31.25 -17.77
N GLU A 251 10.44 -31.53 -16.51
CA GLU A 251 10.63 -30.59 -15.40
C GLU A 251 12.13 -30.37 -15.16
N SER A 252 12.55 -29.12 -15.16
CA SER A 252 13.88 -28.74 -14.68
C SER A 252 13.77 -27.81 -13.50
N ASP A 253 13.86 -28.37 -12.31
CA ASP A 253 14.14 -27.62 -11.08
C ASP A 253 15.60 -27.19 -11.08
N VAL A 254 15.85 -25.88 -11.01
CA VAL A 254 17.19 -25.35 -10.72
C VAL A 254 17.14 -24.37 -9.56
N TYR A 255 17.40 -24.88 -8.37
CA TYR A 255 17.94 -24.08 -7.27
C TYR A 255 19.45 -24.32 -7.17
N SER A 256 20.24 -23.30 -7.33
CA SER A 256 21.64 -23.33 -6.91
C SER A 256 22.06 -22.05 -6.22
N SER A 257 22.43 -22.21 -4.97
CA SER A 257 23.12 -21.21 -4.15
C SER A 257 24.63 -21.39 -4.27
N SER A 258 25.37 -20.32 -4.45
CA SER A 258 26.80 -20.31 -4.10
C SER A 258 27.24 -18.94 -3.61
N ALA A 259 27.75 -18.91 -2.40
CA ALA A 259 28.41 -17.78 -1.79
C ALA A 259 29.92 -17.98 -1.89
N ASP A 260 30.65 -16.97 -2.36
CA ASP A 260 32.08 -16.83 -2.16
C ASP A 260 32.46 -15.43 -1.70
N LYS A 261 33.31 -15.36 -0.68
CA LYS A 261 33.84 -14.14 -0.06
C LYS A 261 35.22 -13.83 -0.61
N PRO A 262 35.60 -12.59 -0.84
CA PRO A 262 36.99 -12.22 -0.94
C PRO A 262 37.54 -11.39 0.23
N ASN A 263 38.82 -11.53 0.40
CA ASN A 263 39.74 -11.16 1.45
C ASN A 263 40.16 -9.68 1.44
N HIS A 264 40.40 -9.11 2.63
CA HIS A 264 40.93 -7.77 2.84
C HIS A 264 42.45 -7.67 2.70
N SER A 265 42.94 -6.55 2.19
CA SER A 265 44.25 -6.01 2.57
C SER A 265 44.33 -4.48 2.56
N SER A 266 44.97 -3.95 3.56
CA SER A 266 45.10 -2.56 4.00
C SER A 266 46.07 -1.72 3.16
N LEU A 267 45.76 -0.41 3.04
CA LEU A 267 46.80 0.60 2.74
C LEU A 267 46.52 1.91 3.52
N LEU A 268 47.39 2.20 4.46
CA LEU A 268 47.55 3.46 5.17
C LEU A 268 48.58 4.34 4.48
N GLY A 269 48.33 5.62 4.31
CA GLY A 269 49.36 6.56 3.83
C GLY A 269 49.01 8.04 3.84
N LYS A 270 49.57 8.75 4.83
CA LYS A 270 50.02 10.14 4.93
C LYS A 270 49.04 11.31 5.04
N GLU A 271 49.27 12.08 6.11
CA GLU A 271 48.61 13.30 6.57
C GLU A 271 48.85 14.55 5.71
N VAL A 272 47.84 15.43 5.61
CA VAL A 272 47.93 16.83 5.18
C VAL A 272 47.03 17.71 6.06
N ARG A 273 47.46 18.91 6.41
CA ARG A 273 46.85 19.81 7.41
C ARG A 273 45.83 20.82 6.82
N GLY A 274 44.76 21.16 7.58
CA GLY A 274 43.87 22.30 7.38
C GLY A 274 42.42 21.87 7.15
N GLU A 275 41.52 22.78 6.80
CA GLU A 275 40.12 22.54 6.43
C GLU A 275 39.96 21.41 5.38
N ALA A 276 41.01 21.15 4.60
CA ALA A 276 41.16 20.02 3.70
C ALA A 276 41.14 18.64 4.38
N VAL A 277 41.39 18.51 5.70
CA VAL A 277 41.48 17.19 6.37
C VAL A 277 40.08 16.54 6.51
N GLY A 278 39.06 17.29 6.92
CA GLY A 278 37.68 16.80 7.02
C GLY A 278 37.14 16.35 5.67
N GLN A 279 37.37 17.13 4.62
CA GLN A 279 37.01 16.78 3.25
C GLN A 279 37.74 15.51 2.77
N GLN A 280 39.05 15.39 3.04
CA GLN A 280 39.83 14.23 2.65
C GLN A 280 39.34 12.96 3.36
N ILE A 281 39.02 13.05 4.66
CA ILE A 281 38.48 11.94 5.44
C ILE A 281 37.12 11.50 4.84
N MET A 282 36.24 12.44 4.52
CA MET A 282 34.96 12.11 3.89
C MET A 282 35.13 11.50 2.50
N MET A 283 36.03 12.05 1.68
CA MET A 283 36.34 11.47 0.37
C MET A 283 36.90 10.05 0.48
N GLN A 284 37.80 9.81 1.44
CA GLN A 284 38.31 8.49 1.74
C GLN A 284 37.23 7.53 2.17
N SER A 285 36.33 7.98 3.06
CA SER A 285 35.19 7.19 3.51
C SER A 285 34.27 6.82 2.36
N PHE A 286 33.94 7.77 1.48
CA PHE A 286 33.07 7.49 0.31
C PHE A 286 33.71 6.50 -0.68
N ARG A 287 35.03 6.60 -0.92
CA ARG A 287 35.72 5.63 -1.74
C ARG A 287 35.78 4.23 -1.10
N THR A 288 35.95 4.16 0.21
CA THR A 288 35.90 2.89 0.94
C THR A 288 34.49 2.28 0.83
N ILE A 289 33.43 3.06 1.10
CA ILE A 289 32.05 2.59 0.98
C ILE A 289 31.77 2.14 -0.47
N GLU A 290 32.16 2.94 -1.48
CA GLU A 290 31.94 2.59 -2.89
C GLU A 290 32.62 1.26 -3.26
N SER A 291 33.81 0.98 -2.73
CA SER A 291 34.55 -0.28 -2.98
C SER A 291 33.92 -1.49 -2.28
N GLU A 292 33.12 -1.29 -1.23
CA GLU A 292 32.47 -2.34 -0.44
C GLU A 292 31.00 -2.57 -0.84
N LEU A 293 30.43 -1.78 -1.77
CA LEU A 293 29.08 -2.00 -2.28
C LEU A 293 28.99 -3.35 -2.98
N GLN A 294 27.87 -4.05 -2.77
CA GLN A 294 27.58 -5.32 -3.46
C GLN A 294 27.31 -5.12 -4.95
N ARG A 295 26.74 -3.97 -5.30
CA ARG A 295 26.39 -3.58 -6.66
C ARG A 295 27.09 -2.27 -7.04
N HIS A 296 27.68 -2.19 -8.24
CA HIS A 296 28.45 -1.03 -8.69
C HIS A 296 27.80 -0.23 -9.83
N ASP A 297 26.72 -0.74 -10.43
CA ASP A 297 26.03 -0.16 -11.61
C ASP A 297 24.86 0.77 -11.22
N TYR A 298 24.91 1.40 -10.05
CA TYR A 298 23.90 2.38 -9.64
C TYR A 298 23.99 3.66 -10.51
N PRO A 299 22.83 4.26 -10.91
CA PRO A 299 22.82 5.61 -11.43
C PRO A 299 23.49 6.60 -10.48
N LEU A 300 24.15 7.64 -11.01
CA LEU A 300 24.99 8.55 -10.22
C LEU A 300 24.22 9.21 -9.06
N ASP A 301 23.00 9.64 -9.31
CA ASP A 301 22.13 10.30 -8.31
C ASP A 301 21.73 9.35 -7.18
N HIS A 302 21.36 8.12 -7.51
CA HIS A 302 21.06 7.08 -6.50
C HIS A 302 22.33 6.71 -5.70
N LYS A 303 23.45 6.46 -6.40
CA LYS A 303 24.72 6.14 -5.76
C LYS A 303 25.17 7.25 -4.79
N TRP A 304 25.03 8.50 -5.19
CA TRP A 304 25.36 9.64 -4.35
C TRP A 304 24.55 9.67 -3.05
N ALA A 305 23.22 9.52 -3.13
CA ALA A 305 22.36 9.43 -1.95
C ALA A 305 22.70 8.22 -1.07
N LEU A 306 23.02 7.07 -1.69
CA LEU A 306 23.39 5.83 -1.00
C LEU A 306 24.69 5.97 -0.23
N LEU A 307 25.74 6.54 -0.84
CA LEU A 307 27.02 6.79 -0.18
C LEU A 307 26.86 7.71 1.04
N HIS A 308 26.05 8.74 0.91
CA HIS A 308 25.70 9.62 2.03
C HIS A 308 24.94 8.86 3.14
N ALA A 309 23.99 8.02 2.80
CA ALA A 309 23.20 7.24 3.75
C ALA A 309 24.09 6.23 4.51
N ILE A 310 24.93 5.47 3.80
CA ILE A 310 25.86 4.51 4.42
C ILE A 310 26.91 5.23 5.28
N HIS A 311 27.47 6.35 4.79
CA HIS A 311 28.43 7.12 5.57
C HIS A 311 27.86 7.59 6.92
N THR A 312 26.57 7.97 6.94
CA THR A 312 25.90 8.45 8.17
C THR A 312 25.54 7.33 9.13
N THR A 313 25.24 6.14 8.62
CA THR A 313 24.70 5.02 9.43
C THR A 313 25.71 3.90 9.68
N ALA A 314 26.80 3.84 8.91
CA ALA A 314 27.71 2.70 8.79
C ALA A 314 26.97 1.37 8.54
N ASP A 315 25.85 1.40 7.79
CA ASP A 315 24.95 0.28 7.59
C ASP A 315 24.76 0.02 6.09
N PHE A 316 25.34 -1.06 5.59
CA PHE A 316 25.23 -1.47 4.19
C PHE A 316 23.84 -2.04 3.81
N ASP A 317 22.96 -2.34 4.77
CA ASP A 317 21.57 -2.65 4.45
C ASP A 317 20.87 -1.50 3.69
N MET A 318 21.45 -0.30 3.71
CA MET A 318 20.97 0.84 2.93
C MET A 318 20.93 0.54 1.42
N GLU A 319 21.79 -0.34 0.89
CA GLU A 319 21.72 -0.79 -0.50
C GLU A 319 20.37 -1.42 -0.86
N HIS A 320 19.70 -2.04 0.11
CA HIS A 320 18.44 -2.77 -0.09
C HIS A 320 17.20 -1.96 0.27
N ILE A 321 17.38 -0.90 1.07
CA ILE A 321 16.24 -0.14 1.63
C ILE A 321 16.21 1.34 1.21
N LEU A 322 17.25 1.86 0.57
CA LEU A 322 17.20 3.20 0.00
C LEU A 322 16.54 3.15 -1.37
N TYR A 323 15.40 3.82 -1.49
CA TYR A 323 14.68 4.01 -2.73
C TYR A 323 14.83 5.46 -3.20
N THR A 324 15.14 5.66 -4.46
CA THR A 324 15.09 6.98 -5.12
C THR A 324 14.31 6.84 -6.43
N ASP A 325 13.47 7.83 -6.75
CA ASP A 325 12.97 7.90 -8.11
C ASP A 325 14.14 8.15 -9.09
N PRO A 326 14.05 7.72 -10.34
CA PRO A 326 15.07 8.03 -11.33
C PRO A 326 15.34 9.54 -11.41
N GLN A 327 16.59 9.93 -11.31
CA GLN A 327 17.06 11.33 -11.36
C GLN A 327 16.47 12.24 -10.26
N ALA A 328 15.98 11.69 -9.14
CA ALA A 328 15.35 12.48 -8.08
C ALA A 328 16.31 13.50 -7.45
N VAL A 329 17.54 13.09 -7.14
CA VAL A 329 18.55 13.97 -6.53
C VAL A 329 18.98 15.05 -7.50
N GLU A 330 19.24 14.70 -8.76
CA GLU A 330 19.59 15.63 -9.82
C GLU A 330 18.47 16.65 -10.08
N THR A 331 17.22 16.18 -10.19
CA THR A 331 16.05 17.05 -10.39
C THR A 331 15.88 18.05 -9.24
N LEU A 332 16.01 17.58 -8.00
CA LEU A 332 15.89 18.46 -6.83
C LEU A 332 17.03 19.48 -6.76
N TYR A 333 18.26 19.05 -7.06
CA TYR A 333 19.40 19.97 -7.15
C TYR A 333 19.22 21.02 -8.25
N GLY A 334 18.71 20.62 -9.43
CA GLY A 334 18.37 21.54 -10.51
C GLY A 334 17.39 22.64 -10.06
N LYS A 335 16.34 22.25 -9.31
CA LYS A 335 15.35 23.19 -8.75
C LYS A 335 15.92 24.10 -7.64
N VAL A 336 16.93 23.65 -6.92
CA VAL A 336 17.67 24.51 -6.00
C VAL A 336 18.49 25.56 -6.77
N THR A 337 19.19 25.15 -7.82
CA THR A 337 20.09 26.02 -8.57
C THR A 337 19.37 27.01 -9.48
N ASP A 338 18.20 26.68 -10.01
CA ASP A 338 17.36 27.58 -10.78
C ASP A 338 16.51 28.53 -9.90
N GLY A 339 16.57 28.37 -8.57
CA GLY A 339 15.86 29.17 -7.59
C GLY A 339 14.38 28.88 -7.43
N SER A 340 13.86 27.79 -8.01
CA SER A 340 12.47 27.34 -7.83
C SER A 340 12.26 26.63 -6.49
N LEU A 341 13.29 25.99 -5.92
CA LEU A 341 13.27 25.42 -4.57
C LEU A 341 14.03 26.33 -3.60
N LYS A 342 13.29 27.01 -2.71
CA LYS A 342 13.86 27.96 -1.72
C LYS A 342 13.73 27.52 -0.28
N THR A 343 12.88 26.52 -0.01
CA THR A 343 12.57 26.14 1.38
C THR A 343 12.59 24.63 1.54
N ILE A 344 13.30 24.16 2.57
CA ILE A 344 13.24 22.78 3.07
C ILE A 344 12.44 22.81 4.38
N ILE A 345 11.38 22.02 4.45
CA ILE A 345 10.55 21.85 5.65
C ILE A 345 10.85 20.51 6.29
N SER A 346 11.02 20.49 7.60
CA SER A 346 11.18 19.23 8.35
C SER A 346 10.14 19.03 9.45
N ASP A 347 9.96 17.77 9.82
CA ASP A 347 9.06 17.35 10.91
C ASP A 347 9.62 17.67 12.31
N VAL A 348 10.94 17.71 12.47
CA VAL A 348 11.62 17.98 13.74
C VAL A 348 12.87 18.85 13.54
N THR A 349 13.21 19.67 14.53
CA THR A 349 14.37 20.59 14.49
C THR A 349 15.71 19.87 14.32
N MET A 350 15.82 18.62 14.72
CA MET A 350 17.05 17.85 14.56
C MET A 350 17.42 17.66 13.07
N VAL A 351 16.44 17.55 12.18
CA VAL A 351 16.70 17.48 10.73
C VAL A 351 17.27 18.81 10.23
N THR A 352 16.61 19.94 10.52
CA THR A 352 17.09 21.25 10.08
C THR A 352 18.46 21.60 10.66
N SER A 353 18.74 21.14 11.89
CA SER A 353 20.06 21.35 12.54
C SER A 353 21.18 20.56 11.86
N GLY A 354 20.87 19.44 11.20
CA GLY A 354 21.83 18.60 10.49
C GLY A 354 22.05 19.01 9.03
N VAL A 355 21.24 19.92 8.48
CA VAL A 355 21.44 20.47 7.13
C VAL A 355 22.58 21.49 7.16
N ARG A 356 23.53 21.39 6.24
CA ARG A 356 24.73 22.22 6.18
C ARG A 356 24.41 23.68 5.95
N LYS A 357 24.74 24.52 6.91
CA LYS A 357 24.49 25.98 6.84
C LYS A 357 25.22 26.66 5.68
N GLY A 358 26.47 26.24 5.40
CA GLY A 358 27.22 26.76 4.26
C GLY A 358 26.54 26.49 2.93
N ALA A 359 26.01 25.28 2.73
CA ALA A 359 25.27 24.92 1.53
C ALA A 359 23.96 25.72 1.42
N LEU A 360 23.21 25.87 2.51
CA LEU A 360 21.99 26.68 2.54
C LEU A 360 22.27 28.14 2.14
N GLN A 361 23.32 28.75 2.69
CA GLN A 361 23.74 30.14 2.37
C GLN A 361 24.18 30.27 0.91
N ARG A 362 25.01 29.34 0.42
CA ARG A 362 25.53 29.35 -0.96
C ARG A 362 24.41 29.25 -1.99
N LEU A 363 23.38 28.47 -1.68
CA LEU A 363 22.29 28.17 -2.62
C LEU A 363 21.04 29.03 -2.41
N GLY A 364 21.03 29.90 -1.39
CA GLY A 364 19.88 30.76 -1.08
C GLY A 364 18.64 29.97 -0.63
N VAL A 365 18.83 28.83 0.06
CA VAL A 365 17.78 27.95 0.58
C VAL A 365 17.64 28.13 2.08
N GLU A 366 16.42 28.11 2.60
CA GLU A 366 16.13 28.10 4.02
C GLU A 366 15.66 26.71 4.49
N ALA A 367 16.08 26.29 5.67
CA ALA A 367 15.57 25.09 6.33
C ALA A 367 14.72 25.48 7.54
N LYS A 368 13.44 25.06 7.57
CA LYS A 368 12.46 25.43 8.60
C LYS A 368 11.83 24.19 9.25
N CYS A 369 11.50 24.36 10.54
CA CYS A 369 10.69 23.41 11.31
C CYS A 369 9.68 24.19 12.15
N TYR A 370 8.41 23.89 11.99
CA TYR A 370 7.32 24.59 12.68
C TYR A 370 6.98 24.03 14.06
N LEU A 371 7.64 22.98 14.50
CA LEU A 371 7.31 22.28 15.76
C LEU A 371 7.29 23.19 17.00
N SER A 372 8.12 24.26 17.01
CA SER A 372 8.22 25.23 18.09
C SER A 372 7.35 26.46 17.89
N ASP A 373 6.62 26.58 16.78
CA ASP A 373 5.70 27.71 16.56
C ASP A 373 4.52 27.64 17.55
N PRO A 374 4.20 28.74 18.25
CA PRO A 374 3.09 28.78 19.22
C PRO A 374 1.74 28.34 18.62
N ARG A 375 1.46 28.69 17.36
CA ARG A 375 0.23 28.31 16.63
C ARG A 375 0.06 26.80 16.52
N VAL A 376 1.17 26.06 16.46
CA VAL A 376 1.17 24.59 16.36
C VAL A 376 0.62 23.94 17.62
N ALA A 377 0.95 24.46 18.80
CA ALA A 377 0.45 23.92 20.06
C ALA A 377 -1.07 24.10 20.18
N GLU A 378 -1.57 25.29 19.82
CA GLU A 378 -3.01 25.60 19.83
C GLU A 378 -3.78 24.76 18.80
N MET A 379 -3.27 24.66 17.57
CA MET A 379 -3.86 23.84 16.49
C MET A 379 -3.91 22.35 16.89
N ALA A 380 -2.83 21.82 17.47
CA ALA A 380 -2.77 20.43 17.90
C ALA A 380 -3.84 20.11 18.95
N LEU A 381 -4.00 21.01 19.95
CA LEU A 381 -4.98 20.84 21.01
C LEU A 381 -6.42 20.98 20.50
N SER A 382 -6.71 22.01 19.71
CA SER A 382 -8.08 22.28 19.21
C SER A 382 -8.57 21.24 18.22
N GLN A 383 -7.68 20.63 17.44
CA GLN A 383 -8.02 19.66 16.41
C GLN A 383 -7.78 18.19 16.82
N GLY A 384 -7.26 17.94 18.02
CA GLY A 384 -6.98 16.59 18.51
C GLY A 384 -5.92 15.83 17.68
N ILE A 385 -4.91 16.54 17.16
CA ILE A 385 -3.82 15.99 16.33
C ILE A 385 -2.46 16.15 17.01
N THR A 386 -1.44 15.45 16.47
CA THR A 386 -0.08 15.61 17.00
C THR A 386 0.50 16.98 16.63
N ARG A 387 1.44 17.50 17.45
CA ARG A 387 2.15 18.75 17.14
C ARG A 387 2.90 18.68 15.81
N THR A 388 3.43 17.53 15.44
CA THR A 388 4.11 17.34 14.15
C THR A 388 3.14 17.40 12.98
N GLN A 389 1.92 16.87 13.11
CA GLN A 389 0.85 17.05 12.11
C GLN A 389 0.44 18.52 11.97
N ALA A 390 0.20 19.21 13.10
CA ALA A 390 -0.14 20.64 13.10
C ALA A 390 0.97 21.48 12.47
N GLY A 391 2.25 21.15 12.75
CA GLY A 391 3.41 21.81 12.15
C GLY A 391 3.46 21.65 10.63
N ILE A 392 3.12 20.47 10.09
CA ILE A 392 3.04 20.25 8.64
C ILE A 392 1.86 21.00 8.01
N ARG A 393 0.70 21.08 8.68
CA ARG A 393 -0.42 21.91 8.19
C ARG A 393 -0.03 23.35 8.02
N LEU A 394 0.57 23.93 9.05
CA LEU A 394 1.04 25.30 9.04
C LEU A 394 2.13 25.52 8.00
N ALA A 395 3.08 24.58 7.88
CA ALA A 395 4.13 24.65 6.88
C ALA A 395 3.59 24.61 5.44
N VAL A 396 2.56 23.80 5.17
CA VAL A 396 1.92 23.73 3.84
C VAL A 396 1.14 25.00 3.54
N GLU A 397 0.52 25.64 4.53
CA GLU A 397 -0.16 26.93 4.30
C GLU A 397 0.83 28.02 3.88
N GLU A 398 2.05 28.04 4.39
CA GLU A 398 3.07 29.04 4.11
C GLU A 398 4.00 28.65 2.94
N HIS A 399 4.28 27.36 2.76
CA HIS A 399 5.22 26.80 1.77
C HIS A 399 4.68 25.52 1.13
N PRO A 400 3.61 25.59 0.32
CA PRO A 400 2.97 24.40 -0.25
C PRO A 400 3.85 23.64 -1.25
N ASP A 401 4.88 24.28 -1.78
CA ASP A 401 5.81 23.83 -2.82
C ASP A 401 7.22 23.49 -2.29
N ALA A 402 7.43 23.47 -0.98
CA ALA A 402 8.72 23.16 -0.37
C ALA A 402 9.22 21.73 -0.67
N LEU A 403 10.51 21.50 -0.41
CA LEU A 403 11.04 20.16 -0.19
C LEU A 403 10.72 19.73 1.25
N PHE A 404 9.97 18.65 1.42
CA PHE A 404 9.62 18.14 2.75
C PHE A 404 10.51 16.97 3.15
N ALA A 405 11.18 17.07 4.31
CA ALA A 405 12.10 16.07 4.83
C ALA A 405 11.64 15.56 6.20
N PHE A 406 11.38 14.26 6.30
CA PHE A 406 10.88 13.59 7.50
C PHE A 406 11.92 12.64 8.07
N GLY A 407 12.28 12.85 9.32
CA GLY A 407 13.27 12.02 10.01
C GLY A 407 12.72 11.29 11.25
N ASN A 408 11.58 11.70 11.78
CA ASN A 408 11.10 11.17 13.05
C ASN A 408 9.60 10.81 13.06
N ALA A 409 8.71 11.64 12.51
CA ALA A 409 7.28 11.54 12.74
C ALA A 409 6.51 10.95 11.55
N PRO A 410 6.13 9.66 11.59
CA PRO A 410 5.30 9.05 10.54
C PRO A 410 3.95 9.75 10.37
N THR A 411 3.35 10.22 11.46
CA THR A 411 2.07 10.94 11.44
C THR A 411 2.14 12.26 10.68
N ALA A 412 3.27 12.95 10.75
CA ALA A 412 3.52 14.16 9.97
C ALA A 412 3.64 13.87 8.47
N LEU A 413 4.32 12.78 8.11
CA LEU A 413 4.42 12.32 6.73
C LEU A 413 3.05 11.91 6.15
N MET A 414 2.23 11.20 6.94
CA MET A 414 0.86 10.86 6.57
C MET A 414 0.00 12.12 6.36
N GLU A 415 0.14 13.12 7.22
CA GLU A 415 -0.56 14.40 7.08
C GLU A 415 -0.20 15.10 5.77
N LEU A 416 1.10 15.15 5.41
CA LEU A 416 1.50 15.69 4.11
C LEU A 416 0.85 14.93 2.95
N CYS A 417 0.85 13.60 3.00
CA CYS A 417 0.21 12.77 1.96
C CYS A 417 -1.28 13.11 1.81
N ASP A 418 -1.98 13.31 2.91
CA ASP A 418 -3.39 13.69 2.90
C ASP A 418 -3.61 15.10 2.31
N LEU A 419 -2.72 16.05 2.63
CA LEU A 419 -2.78 17.41 2.07
C LEU A 419 -2.50 17.42 0.56
N ILE A 420 -1.56 16.61 0.09
CA ILE A 420 -1.31 16.44 -1.36
C ILE A 420 -2.56 15.90 -2.06
N ARG A 421 -3.18 14.86 -1.52
CA ARG A 421 -4.40 14.27 -2.12
C ARG A 421 -5.60 15.23 -2.12
N LYS A 422 -5.65 16.15 -1.18
CA LYS A 422 -6.65 17.23 -1.11
C LYS A 422 -6.31 18.42 -2.02
N GLY A 423 -5.20 18.39 -2.76
CA GLY A 423 -4.73 19.49 -3.61
C GLY A 423 -4.30 20.73 -2.84
N LYS A 424 -3.93 20.58 -1.55
CA LYS A 424 -3.47 21.69 -0.70
C LYS A 424 -1.96 21.83 -0.65
N ALA A 425 -1.22 20.75 -0.92
CA ALA A 425 0.22 20.73 -0.99
C ALA A 425 0.68 20.25 -2.36
N HIS A 426 1.74 20.87 -2.89
CA HIS A 426 2.36 20.56 -4.19
C HIS A 426 3.89 20.45 -4.02
N PRO A 427 4.39 19.54 -3.20
CA PRO A 427 5.81 19.50 -2.85
C PRO A 427 6.71 19.42 -4.06
N THR A 428 7.78 20.18 -4.04
CA THR A 428 8.88 20.07 -5.03
C THR A 428 9.55 18.70 -4.95
N GLY A 429 9.60 18.12 -3.75
CA GLY A 429 10.08 16.78 -3.49
C GLY A 429 9.82 16.31 -2.05
N ILE A 430 10.04 15.02 -1.80
CA ILE A 430 9.85 14.41 -0.48
C ILE A 430 11.05 13.53 -0.12
N ILE A 431 11.66 13.78 1.05
CA ILE A 431 12.64 12.89 1.69
C ILE A 431 11.95 12.19 2.85
N ALA A 432 11.72 10.89 2.75
CA ALA A 432 10.96 10.11 3.70
C ALA A 432 11.87 9.11 4.44
N ALA A 433 12.41 9.51 5.56
CA ALA A 433 13.25 8.70 6.43
C ALA A 433 12.75 8.63 7.90
N PRO A 434 11.43 8.65 8.22
CA PRO A 434 11.02 8.50 9.60
C PRO A 434 11.43 7.13 10.14
N VAL A 435 11.78 7.06 11.43
CA VAL A 435 12.18 5.85 12.14
C VAL A 435 11.10 5.43 13.14
N GLY A 436 10.92 4.13 13.37
CA GLY A 436 10.03 3.66 14.45
C GLY A 436 9.26 2.38 14.10
N PHE A 437 8.19 2.12 14.88
CA PHE A 437 7.48 0.84 14.85
C PHE A 437 5.98 0.98 14.55
N VAL A 438 5.41 2.18 14.64
CA VAL A 438 3.98 2.44 14.43
C VAL A 438 3.82 3.37 13.24
N HIS A 439 3.07 2.95 12.23
CA HIS A 439 2.77 3.68 10.98
C HIS A 439 3.97 4.12 10.13
N VAL A 440 5.19 3.65 10.45
CA VAL A 440 6.40 4.06 9.71
C VAL A 440 6.42 3.50 8.30
N CYS A 441 6.22 2.19 8.15
CA CYS A 441 6.19 1.55 6.84
C CYS A 441 5.03 2.07 5.99
N GLU A 442 3.85 2.19 6.61
CA GLU A 442 2.63 2.69 5.98
C GLU A 442 2.82 4.10 5.41
N SER A 443 3.40 5.02 6.21
CA SER A 443 3.64 6.40 5.79
C SER A 443 4.58 6.48 4.57
N LYS A 444 5.62 5.66 4.53
CA LYS A 444 6.55 5.58 3.41
C LYS A 444 5.91 5.00 2.14
N HIS A 445 5.05 3.99 2.28
CA HIS A 445 4.30 3.45 1.15
C HIS A 445 3.29 4.47 0.59
N MET A 446 2.67 5.30 1.43
CA MET A 446 1.82 6.39 0.98
C MET A 446 2.58 7.36 0.05
N VAL A 447 3.82 7.71 0.39
CA VAL A 447 4.67 8.60 -0.44
C VAL A 447 4.95 8.00 -1.82
N LYS A 448 5.17 6.69 -1.92
CA LYS A 448 5.44 6.01 -3.21
C LYS A 448 4.30 6.16 -4.22
N THR A 449 3.07 6.41 -3.77
CA THR A 449 1.92 6.55 -4.67
C THR A 449 1.94 7.84 -5.52
N PHE A 450 2.72 8.84 -5.13
CA PHE A 450 2.81 10.13 -5.84
C PHE A 450 3.84 10.07 -6.97
N ARG A 451 3.46 9.60 -8.15
CA ARG A 451 4.36 9.35 -9.29
C ARG A 451 5.09 10.59 -9.82
N ASN A 452 4.47 11.77 -9.68
CA ASN A 452 4.98 13.03 -10.25
C ASN A 452 5.80 13.87 -9.27
N ILE A 453 6.04 13.40 -8.05
CA ILE A 453 6.82 14.11 -7.03
C ILE A 453 8.13 13.37 -6.83
N PRO A 454 9.29 13.97 -7.13
CA PRO A 454 10.60 13.38 -6.86
C PRO A 454 10.74 12.99 -5.40
N LYS A 455 11.18 11.77 -5.12
CA LYS A 455 11.29 11.29 -3.75
C LYS A 455 12.51 10.44 -3.48
N ILE A 456 12.99 10.53 -2.24
CA ILE A 456 14.02 9.69 -1.64
C ILE A 456 13.42 9.06 -0.40
N ILE A 457 13.41 7.73 -0.32
CA ILE A 457 12.73 7.00 0.76
C ILE A 457 13.69 5.99 1.38
N VAL A 458 13.82 5.98 2.69
CA VAL A 458 14.45 4.88 3.43
C VAL A 458 13.38 3.89 3.83
N GLU A 459 13.27 2.78 3.14
CA GLU A 459 12.20 1.79 3.32
C GLU A 459 12.25 1.09 4.68
N GLY A 460 11.17 0.41 5.02
CA GLY A 460 11.06 -0.32 6.27
C GLY A 460 11.05 0.58 7.50
N ARG A 461 11.55 0.06 8.64
CA ARG A 461 11.53 0.73 9.95
C ARG A 461 12.74 1.59 10.24
N LYS A 462 13.85 1.39 9.49
CA LYS A 462 15.07 2.18 9.62
C LYS A 462 14.84 3.60 9.11
N GLY A 463 15.63 4.53 9.63
CA GLY A 463 15.52 5.96 9.33
C GLY A 463 16.16 6.79 10.44
N GLY A 464 15.76 8.03 10.55
CA GLY A 464 16.20 8.95 11.62
C GLY A 464 16.46 10.35 11.11
N SER A 465 16.46 11.32 12.03
CA SER A 465 16.67 12.72 11.71
C SER A 465 18.02 12.98 11.06
N ASN A 466 19.08 12.29 11.51
CA ASN A 466 20.41 12.40 10.91
C ASN A 466 20.41 11.92 9.45
N LEU A 467 19.70 10.83 9.17
CA LEU A 467 19.60 10.28 7.83
C LEU A 467 18.79 11.18 6.89
N ALA A 468 17.68 11.74 7.37
CA ALA A 468 16.93 12.75 6.62
C ALA A 468 17.76 14.00 6.29
N ALA A 469 18.50 14.52 7.28
CA ALA A 469 19.41 15.65 7.08
C ALA A 469 20.53 15.36 6.10
N THR A 470 21.14 14.17 6.19
CA THR A 470 22.17 13.70 5.25
C THR A 470 21.65 13.59 3.82
N LEU A 471 20.43 13.11 3.62
CA LEU A 471 19.81 13.07 2.30
C LEU A 471 19.49 14.47 1.74
N CYS A 472 19.10 15.42 2.61
CA CYS A 472 19.05 16.84 2.22
C CYS A 472 20.41 17.36 1.78
N ASN A 473 21.47 17.05 2.53
CA ASN A 473 22.83 17.43 2.16
C ASN A 473 23.29 16.79 0.84
N ALA A 474 22.94 15.55 0.57
CA ALA A 474 23.20 14.90 -0.71
C ALA A 474 22.54 15.67 -1.89
N VAL A 475 21.32 16.16 -1.72
CA VAL A 475 20.67 17.02 -2.70
C VAL A 475 21.43 18.34 -2.87
N LEU A 476 21.76 19.04 -1.77
CA LEU A 476 22.38 20.37 -1.81
C LEU A 476 23.84 20.39 -2.33
N CYS A 477 24.50 19.25 -2.43
CA CYS A 477 25.87 19.13 -2.95
C CYS A 477 26.00 18.11 -4.10
N PHE A 478 24.96 17.93 -4.89
CA PHE A 478 24.96 16.99 -6.00
C PHE A 478 25.95 17.34 -7.12
N ASP A 479 26.30 18.60 -7.28
CA ASP A 479 27.37 19.06 -8.21
C ASP A 479 28.74 18.44 -7.92
N ASP A 480 28.96 17.98 -6.72
CA ASP A 480 30.21 17.29 -6.30
C ASP A 480 30.17 15.76 -6.49
N ALA A 481 29.01 15.21 -6.92
CA ALA A 481 28.79 13.75 -7.01
C ALA A 481 29.75 13.07 -8.01
N ALA A 482 29.92 13.64 -9.19
CA ALA A 482 30.77 13.06 -10.24
C ALA A 482 32.26 12.95 -9.84
N GLN A 483 32.69 13.78 -8.90
CA GLN A 483 34.09 13.82 -8.41
C GLN A 483 34.24 13.17 -7.03
N LEU A 484 33.16 12.63 -6.45
CA LEU A 484 33.09 12.10 -5.10
C LEU A 484 33.70 13.06 -4.06
N ARG A 485 33.27 14.32 -4.09
CA ARG A 485 33.74 15.37 -3.15
C ARG A 485 32.65 15.73 -2.11
N PRO A 486 32.32 14.84 -1.14
CA PRO A 486 31.23 15.06 -0.18
C PRO A 486 31.70 16.05 0.86
N GLY A 487 32.15 16.97 0.97
CA GLY A 487 32.66 17.76 2.10
C GLY A 487 32.75 19.24 1.83
N ARG A 488 32.29 19.66 0.68
CA ARG A 488 32.10 21.07 0.38
C ARG A 488 31.08 21.65 1.35
N ASP A 489 31.34 22.78 1.94
CA ASP A 489 30.46 23.42 2.92
C ASP A 489 30.42 22.73 4.33
N LEU A 490 31.47 21.96 4.69
CA LEU A 490 31.66 21.47 6.06
C LEU A 490 32.07 22.60 7.01
#